data_06775c02a1a812ccfe4f3f61fe5b0771
#
_entry.id   06775c02a1a812ccfe4f3f61fe5b0771
#
_cell.length_a   1.000
_cell.length_b   1.000
_cell.length_c   1.000
_cell.angle_alpha   90.00
_cell.angle_beta   90.00
_cell.angle_gamma   90.00
#
_symmetry.space_group_name_H-M   'P 1'
#
loop_
_entity.id
_entity.type
_entity.pdbx_description
1 polymer ?
#
loop_
_entity_poly.entity_id
_entity_poly.type
_entity_poly.pdbx_seq_one_letter_code
_entity_poly.pdbx_strand_id
1 'polypeptide(L)'
;MIEEDLVRLRRHFHKYAEPAWMEFLTTAKIIEELKPYDLQLFYGKEIYFNKRMGLPEKEKIDSYRKSIEISDIEKKDEILDSYTGLIAVLDTKKPGPNIGFRFDIDANELEETDSAGHLPNILNFSSKNSFAMHACGHDAHMSIGIELAKILSSMKEKLRGKIIFIFQPAEEGVRGAYSLMNNPIIDNFDYMAGIHIGMDVKSGQIGVGSHGFLATKKIDIIFKGKATHAGASPEKGHNALLAASSAVLNFNSLAQHSMGEARINVGKLNAGSGRNIIANKAKIEMEIRGENDQIISYLYNGVNRIIKGSAISYDCSYEIEIRGQAPSLMAYDENFIKKLREYYKEKSYKLVDAQLKGSEDVAYLLNEVRKAGGKTVHFILGSNLKDSHHSENFDINEKDMLRGVNLLVDFVKYIEKIEDFDYERMKNENFAYRIWSFWRW
;
A
#
# COMPACT_ATOMS: atom_id res chain seq x y z
N MET A 1 -8.52 20.84 -17.19
CA MET A 1 -7.29 20.19 -17.66
C MET A 1 -6.67 19.29 -16.60
N ILE A 2 -5.94 19.74 -15.55
CA ILE A 2 -5.36 18.84 -14.55
C ILE A 2 -6.46 18.11 -13.75
N GLU A 3 -7.49 18.82 -13.34
CA GLU A 3 -8.62 18.23 -12.62
C GLU A 3 -9.35 17.18 -13.48
N GLU A 4 -9.54 17.43 -14.76
CA GLU A 4 -10.14 16.47 -15.71
C GLU A 4 -9.25 15.24 -15.91
N ASP A 5 -7.92 15.41 -16.01
CA ASP A 5 -6.97 14.30 -16.10
C ASP A 5 -6.98 13.45 -14.83
N LEU A 6 -7.02 14.07 -13.65
CA LEU A 6 -7.13 13.38 -12.35
C LEU A 6 -8.40 12.55 -12.27
N VAL A 7 -9.54 13.12 -12.63
CA VAL A 7 -10.84 12.41 -12.65
C VAL A 7 -10.81 11.26 -13.66
N ARG A 8 -10.27 11.48 -14.86
CA ARG A 8 -10.11 10.45 -15.89
C ARG A 8 -9.25 9.28 -15.40
N LEU A 9 -8.09 9.58 -14.81
CA LEU A 9 -7.17 8.58 -14.28
C LEU A 9 -7.81 7.79 -13.13
N ARG A 10 -8.34 8.49 -12.11
CA ARG A 10 -9.00 7.88 -10.96
C ARG A 10 -10.12 6.93 -11.38
N ARG A 11 -11.01 7.37 -12.27
CA ARG A 11 -12.13 6.56 -12.76
C ARG A 11 -11.66 5.38 -13.63
N HIS A 12 -10.55 5.53 -14.35
CA HIS A 12 -9.94 4.41 -15.06
C HIS A 12 -9.44 3.35 -14.08
N PHE A 13 -8.64 3.74 -13.07
CA PHE A 13 -8.10 2.80 -12.09
C PHE A 13 -9.22 2.17 -11.24
N HIS A 14 -10.21 2.95 -10.83
CA HIS A 14 -11.36 2.43 -10.10
C HIS A 14 -12.10 1.34 -10.91
N LYS A 15 -12.33 1.61 -12.19
CA LYS A 15 -13.02 0.68 -13.10
C LYS A 15 -12.26 -0.61 -13.35
N TYR A 16 -10.94 -0.58 -13.30
CA TYR A 16 -10.07 -1.73 -13.52
C TYR A 16 -9.30 -2.07 -12.25
N ALA A 17 -9.99 -2.02 -11.11
CA ALA A 17 -9.43 -2.31 -9.80
C ALA A 17 -8.81 -3.72 -9.74
N GLU A 18 -7.59 -3.82 -9.25
CA GLU A 18 -6.82 -5.05 -9.18
C GLU A 18 -6.21 -5.22 -7.78
N PRO A 19 -6.40 -6.41 -7.16
CA PRO A 19 -5.89 -6.63 -5.81
C PRO A 19 -4.39 -6.87 -5.79
N ALA A 20 -3.85 -6.84 -4.59
CA ALA A 20 -2.42 -7.02 -4.31
C ALA A 20 -1.76 -8.16 -5.07
N TRP A 21 -0.62 -7.88 -5.70
CA TRP A 21 0.18 -8.78 -6.55
C TRP A 21 -0.49 -9.19 -7.87
N MET A 22 -1.62 -8.55 -8.21
CA MET A 22 -2.34 -8.76 -9.46
C MET A 22 -2.62 -7.44 -10.19
N GLU A 23 -1.87 -6.37 -9.87
CA GLU A 23 -2.00 -5.01 -10.43
C GLU A 23 -1.40 -4.93 -11.85
N PHE A 24 -1.82 -5.82 -12.74
CA PHE A 24 -1.25 -5.99 -14.09
C PHE A 24 -1.64 -4.85 -15.02
N LEU A 25 -2.95 -4.57 -15.15
CA LEU A 25 -3.49 -3.47 -15.96
C LEU A 25 -3.09 -2.12 -15.35
N THR A 26 -3.12 -2.03 -14.02
CA THR A 26 -2.74 -0.86 -13.25
C THR A 26 -1.29 -0.48 -13.52
N THR A 27 -0.35 -1.44 -13.40
CA THR A 27 1.07 -1.22 -13.69
C THR A 27 1.29 -0.80 -15.14
N ALA A 28 0.66 -1.51 -16.10
CA ALA A 28 0.75 -1.20 -17.51
C ALA A 28 0.25 0.22 -17.81
N LYS A 29 -0.87 0.62 -17.18
CA LYS A 29 -1.45 1.96 -17.37
C LYS A 29 -0.56 3.07 -16.79
N ILE A 30 0.07 2.87 -15.63
CA ILE A 30 1.01 3.84 -15.07
C ILE A 30 2.22 4.01 -16.01
N ILE A 31 2.77 2.91 -16.55
CA ILE A 31 3.85 2.96 -17.53
C ILE A 31 3.43 3.77 -18.76
N GLU A 32 2.25 3.48 -19.32
CA GLU A 32 1.70 4.18 -20.48
C GLU A 32 1.60 5.70 -20.24
N GLU A 33 1.05 6.11 -19.09
CA GLU A 33 0.86 7.51 -18.72
C GLU A 33 2.18 8.27 -18.49
N LEU A 34 3.23 7.59 -18.02
CA LEU A 34 4.51 8.21 -17.69
C LEU A 34 5.55 8.11 -18.81
N LYS A 35 5.45 7.13 -19.71
CA LYS A 35 6.39 6.91 -20.81
C LYS A 35 6.67 8.14 -21.71
N PRO A 36 5.69 9.04 -21.98
CA PRO A 36 5.93 10.23 -22.79
C PRO A 36 6.79 11.31 -22.12
N TYR A 37 7.09 11.19 -20.83
CA TYR A 37 7.79 12.20 -20.05
C TYR A 37 9.27 11.85 -19.87
N ASP A 38 10.10 12.83 -19.54
CA ASP A 38 11.54 12.65 -19.29
C ASP A 38 11.78 12.01 -17.91
N LEU A 39 11.40 10.74 -17.80
CA LEU A 39 11.48 9.91 -16.60
C LEU A 39 12.17 8.61 -16.94
N GLN A 40 13.05 8.15 -16.04
CA GLN A 40 13.58 6.78 -16.08
C GLN A 40 12.59 5.88 -15.38
N LEU A 41 12.06 4.87 -16.06
CA LEU A 41 11.07 3.94 -15.54
C LEU A 41 11.71 2.59 -15.23
N PHE A 42 11.57 2.13 -14.00
CA PHE A 42 12.05 0.83 -13.51
C PHE A 42 10.85 0.00 -13.06
N TYR A 43 10.70 -1.23 -13.55
CA TYR A 43 9.58 -2.11 -13.25
C TYR A 43 9.90 -3.58 -13.53
N GLY A 44 9.01 -4.48 -13.10
CA GLY A 44 9.29 -5.90 -13.16
C GLY A 44 10.25 -6.33 -12.04
N LYS A 45 11.05 -7.37 -12.25
CA LYS A 45 11.91 -7.96 -11.22
C LYS A 45 12.96 -7.01 -10.65
N GLU A 46 13.41 -6.04 -11.43
CA GLU A 46 14.51 -5.14 -11.03
C GLU A 46 14.17 -4.20 -9.87
N ILE A 47 12.89 -4.00 -9.55
CA ILE A 47 12.50 -3.19 -8.40
C ILE A 47 12.43 -3.97 -7.08
N TYR A 48 12.56 -5.30 -7.11
CA TYR A 48 12.39 -6.18 -5.97
C TYR A 48 13.72 -6.71 -5.44
N PHE A 49 14.01 -6.40 -4.17
CA PHE A 49 15.26 -6.79 -3.49
C PHE A 49 15.03 -7.69 -2.29
N ASN A 50 13.78 -7.84 -1.83
CA ASN A 50 13.40 -8.74 -0.76
C ASN A 50 12.24 -9.64 -1.18
N LYS A 51 11.95 -10.64 -0.33
CA LYS A 51 10.84 -11.57 -0.54
C LYS A 51 9.51 -10.83 -0.61
N ARG A 52 8.71 -11.12 -1.63
CA ARG A 52 7.30 -10.74 -1.70
C ARG A 52 6.49 -11.60 -0.74
N MET A 53 5.72 -11.00 0.15
CA MET A 53 4.89 -11.68 1.13
C MET A 53 3.45 -11.80 0.64
N GLY A 54 2.76 -12.85 1.07
CA GLY A 54 1.33 -12.98 0.87
C GLY A 54 0.87 -13.02 -0.60
N LEU A 55 1.68 -13.59 -1.48
CA LEU A 55 1.25 -13.83 -2.87
C LEU A 55 -0.07 -14.62 -2.88
N PRO A 56 -1.01 -14.28 -3.77
CA PRO A 56 -2.20 -15.10 -4.00
C PRO A 56 -1.83 -16.52 -4.46
N GLU A 57 -2.77 -17.44 -4.33
CA GLU A 57 -2.60 -18.80 -4.89
C GLU A 57 -2.38 -18.71 -6.41
N LYS A 58 -1.49 -19.57 -6.91
CA LYS A 58 -1.08 -19.56 -8.32
C LYS A 58 -2.27 -19.70 -9.28
N GLU A 59 -3.24 -20.51 -8.92
CA GLU A 59 -4.46 -20.76 -9.69
C GLU A 59 -5.29 -19.47 -9.86
N LYS A 60 -5.34 -18.62 -8.81
CA LYS A 60 -6.02 -17.31 -8.85
C LYS A 60 -5.32 -16.38 -9.81
N ILE A 61 -3.98 -16.27 -9.69
CA ILE A 61 -3.15 -15.46 -10.60
C ILE A 61 -3.31 -15.93 -12.04
N ASP A 62 -3.17 -17.24 -12.31
CA ASP A 62 -3.26 -17.83 -13.63
C ASP A 62 -4.67 -17.67 -14.26
N SER A 63 -5.70 -17.71 -13.46
CA SER A 63 -7.08 -17.48 -13.91
C SER A 63 -7.28 -16.02 -14.33
N TYR A 64 -6.84 -15.08 -13.49
CA TYR A 64 -7.03 -13.66 -13.76
C TYR A 64 -6.19 -13.19 -14.97
N ARG A 65 -4.92 -13.55 -15.08
CA ARG A 65 -4.08 -13.16 -16.23
C ARG A 65 -4.59 -13.66 -17.58
N LYS A 66 -5.35 -14.77 -17.60
CA LYS A 66 -6.02 -15.27 -18.82
C LYS A 66 -7.27 -14.47 -19.19
N SER A 67 -7.86 -13.76 -18.27
CA SER A 67 -9.09 -12.96 -18.48
C SER A 67 -8.82 -11.53 -18.92
N ILE A 68 -7.56 -11.11 -18.91
CA ILE A 68 -7.14 -9.73 -19.24
C ILE A 68 -6.20 -9.71 -20.44
N GLU A 69 -6.17 -8.55 -21.10
CA GLU A 69 -5.21 -8.23 -22.13
C GLU A 69 -4.51 -6.94 -21.74
N ILE A 70 -3.17 -7.00 -21.59
CA ILE A 70 -2.35 -5.81 -21.33
C ILE A 70 -1.65 -5.38 -22.59
N SER A 71 -1.39 -4.07 -22.70
CA SER A 71 -0.66 -3.46 -23.82
C SER A 71 0.72 -4.12 -24.01
N ASP A 72 1.26 -4.04 -25.21
CA ASP A 72 2.61 -4.53 -25.51
C ASP A 72 3.64 -3.58 -24.90
N ILE A 73 4.14 -3.97 -23.73
CA ILE A 73 5.16 -3.25 -22.98
C ILE A 73 6.35 -4.16 -22.72
N GLU A 74 7.52 -3.57 -22.58
CA GLU A 74 8.72 -4.30 -22.18
C GLU A 74 8.48 -5.00 -20.83
N LYS A 75 9.09 -6.19 -20.61
CA LYS A 75 8.92 -7.02 -19.40
C LYS A 75 7.47 -7.39 -19.05
N LYS A 76 6.58 -7.43 -20.05
CA LYS A 76 5.17 -7.85 -19.88
C LYS A 76 5.03 -9.14 -19.09
N ASP A 77 5.85 -10.15 -19.40
CA ASP A 77 5.79 -11.46 -18.72
C ASP A 77 6.17 -11.36 -17.24
N GLU A 78 7.11 -10.49 -16.87
CA GLU A 78 7.46 -10.28 -15.47
C GLU A 78 6.29 -9.64 -14.69
N ILE A 79 5.61 -8.66 -15.29
CA ILE A 79 4.42 -8.06 -14.68
C ILE A 79 3.33 -9.12 -14.48
N LEU A 80 3.06 -9.95 -15.49
CA LEU A 80 2.09 -11.04 -15.42
C LEU A 80 2.50 -12.15 -14.43
N ASP A 81 3.77 -12.24 -14.07
CA ASP A 81 4.30 -13.09 -12.98
C ASP A 81 4.25 -12.39 -11.61
N SER A 82 3.38 -11.38 -11.45
CA SER A 82 3.16 -10.64 -10.21
C SER A 82 4.35 -9.76 -9.78
N TYR A 83 5.24 -9.38 -10.69
CA TYR A 83 6.23 -8.33 -10.43
C TYR A 83 5.67 -6.97 -10.89
N THR A 84 4.60 -6.55 -10.21
CA THR A 84 3.82 -5.34 -10.48
C THR A 84 4.45 -4.09 -9.83
N GLY A 85 3.91 -2.91 -10.11
CA GLY A 85 4.44 -1.65 -9.60
C GLY A 85 5.55 -1.05 -10.45
N LEU A 86 5.94 0.17 -10.10
CA LEU A 86 6.85 0.99 -10.88
C LEU A 86 7.63 1.96 -9.97
N ILE A 87 8.89 2.20 -10.29
CA ILE A 87 9.68 3.32 -9.77
C ILE A 87 10.01 4.24 -10.94
N ALA A 88 9.56 5.51 -10.88
CA ALA A 88 9.91 6.52 -11.86
C ALA A 88 10.91 7.52 -11.27
N VAL A 89 11.97 7.84 -11.99
CA VAL A 89 13.04 8.74 -11.55
C VAL A 89 13.16 9.92 -12.49
N LEU A 90 12.93 11.12 -11.94
CA LEU A 90 13.28 12.39 -12.57
C LEU A 90 14.69 12.77 -12.12
N ASP A 91 15.67 12.55 -12.96
CA ASP A 91 17.07 12.93 -12.69
C ASP A 91 17.38 14.25 -13.40
N THR A 92 17.55 15.33 -12.63
CA THR A 92 17.83 16.67 -13.18
C THR A 92 19.26 16.84 -13.68
N LYS A 93 20.16 15.92 -13.34
CA LYS A 93 21.60 16.00 -13.58
C LYS A 93 22.31 17.20 -12.89
N LYS A 94 21.61 17.90 -12.00
CA LYS A 94 22.12 19.00 -11.20
C LYS A 94 22.32 18.54 -9.76
N PRO A 95 23.37 18.91 -9.05
CA PRO A 95 23.53 18.59 -7.63
C PRO A 95 22.35 19.14 -6.80
N GLY A 96 21.76 18.33 -5.94
CA GLY A 96 20.61 18.71 -5.13
C GLY A 96 20.06 17.55 -4.31
N PRO A 97 18.93 17.73 -3.60
CA PRO A 97 18.35 16.70 -2.76
C PRO A 97 17.72 15.55 -3.54
N ASN A 98 17.72 14.37 -2.95
CA ASN A 98 16.92 13.24 -3.40
C ASN A 98 15.59 13.25 -2.66
N ILE A 99 14.47 13.42 -3.39
CA ILE A 99 13.13 13.52 -2.83
C ILE A 99 12.32 12.31 -3.29
N GLY A 100 11.80 11.52 -2.34
CA GLY A 100 10.96 10.36 -2.60
C GLY A 100 9.47 10.64 -2.36
N PHE A 101 8.63 10.06 -3.20
CA PHE A 101 7.18 10.00 -3.02
C PHE A 101 6.71 8.56 -3.16
N ARG A 102 5.77 8.13 -2.30
CA ARG A 102 5.18 6.80 -2.38
C ARG A 102 3.68 6.90 -2.58
N PHE A 103 3.17 6.12 -3.52
CA PHE A 103 1.77 5.94 -3.84
C PHE A 103 1.50 4.44 -3.94
N ASP A 104 0.54 3.93 -3.19
CA ASP A 104 0.03 2.58 -3.31
C ASP A 104 -0.87 2.44 -4.54
N ILE A 105 -0.95 1.22 -5.10
CA ILE A 105 -1.64 1.02 -6.38
C ILE A 105 -2.62 -0.16 -6.40
N ASP A 106 -2.66 -0.98 -5.36
CA ASP A 106 -3.55 -2.14 -5.29
C ASP A 106 -4.94 -1.77 -4.78
N ALA A 107 -5.90 -2.65 -5.04
CA ALA A 107 -7.28 -2.55 -4.59
C ALA A 107 -7.58 -3.58 -3.49
N ASN A 108 -8.68 -3.37 -2.75
CA ASN A 108 -9.19 -4.34 -1.78
C ASN A 108 -9.84 -5.53 -2.48
N GLU A 109 -9.69 -6.74 -1.90
CA GLU A 109 -10.45 -7.91 -2.29
C GLU A 109 -11.88 -7.81 -1.74
N LEU A 110 -12.69 -7.01 -2.40
CA LEU A 110 -14.05 -6.65 -2.00
C LEU A 110 -14.91 -6.46 -3.25
N GLU A 111 -16.14 -6.95 -3.24
CA GLU A 111 -17.13 -6.69 -4.27
C GLU A 111 -17.76 -5.31 -4.06
N GLU A 112 -17.79 -4.50 -5.12
CA GLU A 112 -18.41 -3.17 -5.09
C GLU A 112 -19.92 -3.27 -5.12
N THR A 113 -20.61 -2.39 -4.40
CA THR A 113 -22.08 -2.38 -4.35
C THR A 113 -22.70 -2.07 -5.72
N ASP A 114 -23.82 -2.70 -6.03
CA ASP A 114 -24.67 -2.44 -7.20
C ASP A 114 -25.76 -1.39 -6.94
N SER A 115 -25.72 -0.74 -5.77
CA SER A 115 -26.70 0.28 -5.37
C SER A 115 -26.86 1.38 -6.41
N ALA A 116 -28.11 1.68 -6.78
CA ALA A 116 -28.43 2.74 -7.74
C ALA A 116 -28.01 4.16 -7.28
N GLY A 117 -27.77 4.36 -5.98
CA GLY A 117 -27.26 5.61 -5.41
C GLY A 117 -25.74 5.74 -5.36
N HIS A 118 -25.01 4.70 -5.77
CA HIS A 118 -23.54 4.70 -5.78
C HIS A 118 -23.01 5.45 -7.00
N LEU A 119 -22.21 6.48 -6.79
CA LEU A 119 -21.75 7.39 -7.86
C LEU A 119 -20.96 6.66 -8.96
N PRO A 120 -20.06 5.70 -8.66
CA PRO A 120 -19.40 4.88 -9.68
C PRO A 120 -20.36 4.15 -10.62
N ASN A 121 -21.47 3.63 -10.10
CA ASN A 121 -22.53 3.00 -10.94
C ASN A 121 -23.23 4.04 -11.83
N ILE A 122 -23.62 5.17 -11.25
CA ILE A 122 -24.31 6.25 -11.99
C ILE A 122 -23.44 6.77 -13.15
N LEU A 123 -22.14 6.89 -12.95
CA LEU A 123 -21.20 7.45 -13.92
C LEU A 123 -20.41 6.40 -14.72
N ASN A 124 -20.81 5.11 -14.62
CA ASN A 124 -20.25 3.98 -15.37
C ASN A 124 -18.72 3.79 -15.17
N PHE A 125 -18.22 3.97 -13.96
CA PHE A 125 -16.85 3.67 -13.63
C PHE A 125 -16.66 2.70 -12.44
N SER A 126 -17.74 2.08 -11.95
CA SER A 126 -17.65 0.98 -10.99
C SER A 126 -16.74 -0.15 -11.49
N SER A 127 -16.17 -0.90 -10.55
CA SER A 127 -15.22 -1.96 -10.86
C SER A 127 -15.81 -2.99 -11.81
N LYS A 128 -15.09 -3.35 -12.85
CA LYS A 128 -15.39 -4.49 -13.73
C LYS A 128 -14.96 -5.83 -13.13
N ASN A 129 -14.20 -5.78 -12.05
CA ASN A 129 -13.65 -6.92 -11.38
C ASN A 129 -14.52 -7.23 -10.16
N SER A 130 -15.38 -8.26 -10.25
CA SER A 130 -16.35 -8.60 -9.21
C SER A 130 -15.74 -9.00 -7.87
N PHE A 131 -14.42 -9.15 -7.78
CA PHE A 131 -13.71 -9.50 -6.55
C PHE A 131 -12.72 -8.44 -6.08
N ALA A 132 -12.70 -7.26 -6.69
CA ALA A 132 -11.81 -6.17 -6.30
C ALA A 132 -12.45 -4.79 -6.51
N MET A 133 -12.23 -3.90 -5.55
CA MET A 133 -12.70 -2.52 -5.55
C MET A 133 -11.65 -1.62 -4.88
N HIS A 134 -11.45 -0.41 -5.41
CA HIS A 134 -10.66 0.60 -4.69
C HIS A 134 -11.48 1.20 -3.53
N ALA A 135 -11.51 0.49 -2.40
CA ALA A 135 -12.22 0.90 -1.18
C ALA A 135 -11.30 1.58 -0.15
N CYS A 136 -10.07 1.94 -0.54
CA CYS A 136 -9.12 2.67 0.31
C CYS A 136 -8.58 3.95 -0.34
N GLY A 137 -8.97 4.26 -1.60
CA GLY A 137 -8.59 5.48 -2.31
C GLY A 137 -7.25 5.42 -3.02
N HIS A 138 -6.67 4.23 -3.21
CA HIS A 138 -5.40 4.07 -3.91
C HIS A 138 -5.50 4.48 -5.39
N ASP A 139 -6.69 4.40 -6.01
CA ASP A 139 -6.99 4.97 -7.33
C ASP A 139 -6.76 6.48 -7.39
N ALA A 140 -7.04 7.21 -6.30
CA ALA A 140 -6.72 8.62 -6.17
C ALA A 140 -5.22 8.84 -5.89
N HIS A 141 -4.59 8.01 -5.03
CA HIS A 141 -3.18 8.15 -4.71
C HIS A 141 -2.30 8.02 -5.94
N MET A 142 -2.49 6.95 -6.75
CA MET A 142 -1.70 6.77 -7.97
C MET A 142 -2.01 7.85 -9.03
N SER A 143 -3.27 8.34 -9.10
CA SER A 143 -3.63 9.44 -10.01
C SER A 143 -2.93 10.73 -9.63
N ILE A 144 -2.87 11.06 -8.33
CA ILE A 144 -2.10 12.19 -7.79
C ILE A 144 -0.62 12.01 -8.12
N GLY A 145 -0.07 10.81 -7.92
CA GLY A 145 1.33 10.48 -8.20
C GLY A 145 1.70 10.66 -9.66
N ILE A 146 0.86 10.20 -10.58
CA ILE A 146 1.05 10.35 -12.03
C ILE A 146 1.05 11.84 -12.42
N GLU A 147 0.06 12.61 -11.98
CA GLU A 147 0.00 14.04 -12.31
C GLU A 147 1.15 14.83 -11.67
N LEU A 148 1.55 14.50 -10.44
CA LEU A 148 2.74 15.07 -9.81
C LEU A 148 4.00 14.81 -10.67
N ALA A 149 4.19 13.56 -11.12
CA ALA A 149 5.34 13.19 -11.94
C ALA A 149 5.36 13.96 -13.29
N LYS A 150 4.20 14.10 -13.93
CA LYS A 150 4.04 14.89 -15.16
C LYS A 150 4.39 16.36 -14.96
N ILE A 151 3.88 16.98 -13.88
CA ILE A 151 4.13 18.38 -13.53
C ILE A 151 5.62 18.59 -13.26
N LEU A 152 6.22 17.78 -12.38
CA LEU A 152 7.62 17.96 -12.01
C LEU A 152 8.57 17.66 -13.17
N SER A 153 8.24 16.70 -14.05
CA SER A 153 8.97 16.47 -15.29
C SER A 153 8.97 17.71 -16.20
N SER A 154 7.84 18.41 -16.31
CA SER A 154 7.75 19.65 -17.09
C SER A 154 8.57 20.81 -16.49
N MET A 155 8.88 20.71 -15.19
CA MET A 155 9.65 21.71 -14.45
C MET A 155 11.12 21.32 -14.23
N LYS A 156 11.59 20.25 -14.85
CA LYS A 156 12.93 19.67 -14.63
C LYS A 156 14.04 20.72 -14.57
N GLU A 157 13.99 21.73 -15.44
CA GLU A 157 15.00 22.77 -15.52
C GLU A 157 15.08 23.68 -14.28
N LYS A 158 13.98 23.76 -13.49
CA LYS A 158 13.91 24.53 -12.24
C LYS A 158 14.28 23.72 -11.02
N LEU A 159 14.41 22.40 -11.16
CA LEU A 159 14.66 21.45 -10.08
C LEU A 159 16.14 21.06 -10.02
N ARG A 160 16.55 20.47 -8.88
CA ARG A 160 17.88 19.94 -8.62
C ARG A 160 17.77 18.54 -8.02
N GLY A 161 18.88 17.78 -8.06
CA GLY A 161 18.92 16.42 -7.51
C GLY A 161 18.04 15.46 -8.27
N LYS A 162 17.41 14.53 -7.55
CA LYS A 162 16.51 13.52 -8.10
C LYS A 162 15.17 13.55 -7.40
N ILE A 163 14.10 13.33 -8.15
CA ILE A 163 12.77 13.09 -7.60
C ILE A 163 12.32 11.68 -8.02
N ILE A 164 11.97 10.87 -7.05
CA ILE A 164 11.67 9.46 -7.22
C ILE A 164 10.22 9.21 -6.81
N PHE A 165 9.45 8.63 -7.72
CA PHE A 165 8.05 8.27 -7.53
C PHE A 165 7.95 6.75 -7.42
N ILE A 166 7.50 6.24 -6.27
CA ILE A 166 7.35 4.82 -6.00
C ILE A 166 5.86 4.49 -6.09
N PHE A 167 5.44 3.83 -7.16
CA PHE A 167 4.10 3.26 -7.32
C PHE A 167 4.14 1.84 -6.77
N GLN A 168 3.82 1.73 -5.48
CA GLN A 168 4.03 0.52 -4.69
C GLN A 168 2.85 -0.43 -4.81
N PRO A 169 3.04 -1.70 -5.21
CA PRO A 169 2.00 -2.72 -5.19
C PRO A 169 1.76 -3.26 -3.78
N ALA A 170 0.65 -3.95 -3.60
CA ALA A 170 0.36 -4.80 -2.46
C ALA A 170 0.48 -4.11 -1.09
N GLU A 171 -0.05 -2.89 -0.96
CA GLU A 171 -0.19 -2.24 0.35
C GLU A 171 -1.21 -2.99 1.20
N GLU A 172 -2.36 -3.36 0.61
CA GLU A 172 -3.42 -4.08 1.30
C GLU A 172 -2.92 -5.39 1.90
N GLY A 173 -3.04 -5.47 3.22
CA GLY A 173 -2.43 -6.56 3.99
C GLY A 173 -0.96 -6.35 4.33
N VAL A 174 -0.37 -5.16 4.10
CA VAL A 174 0.99 -4.74 4.45
C VAL A 174 2.07 -5.65 3.87
N ARG A 175 2.03 -5.88 2.55
CA ARG A 175 2.81 -6.91 1.86
C ARG A 175 3.90 -6.36 0.94
N GLY A 176 3.70 -5.16 0.38
CA GLY A 176 4.46 -4.65 -0.76
C GLY A 176 5.75 -3.94 -0.41
N ALA A 177 5.72 -2.95 0.48
CA ALA A 177 6.87 -2.08 0.76
C ALA A 177 8.14 -2.84 1.16
N TYR A 178 8.01 -3.90 1.98
CA TYR A 178 9.15 -4.72 2.38
C TYR A 178 9.92 -5.30 1.18
N SER A 179 9.21 -5.68 0.13
CA SER A 179 9.82 -6.28 -1.06
C SER A 179 10.71 -5.31 -1.87
N LEU A 180 10.45 -4.01 -1.74
CA LEU A 180 11.19 -2.92 -2.40
C LEU A 180 12.40 -2.44 -1.56
N MET A 181 12.49 -2.80 -0.28
CA MET A 181 13.57 -2.40 0.61
C MET A 181 14.94 -2.84 0.08
N ASN A 182 15.98 -2.03 0.37
CA ASN A 182 17.37 -2.26 -0.09
C ASN A 182 17.56 -2.14 -1.62
N ASN A 183 16.58 -1.57 -2.34
CA ASN A 183 16.74 -1.29 -3.75
C ASN A 183 17.61 -0.02 -3.94
N PRO A 184 18.74 -0.11 -4.68
CA PRO A 184 19.64 1.03 -4.88
C PRO A 184 18.99 2.25 -5.57
N ILE A 185 17.87 2.07 -6.26
CA ILE A 185 17.13 3.16 -6.92
C ILE A 185 16.45 4.06 -5.88
N ILE A 186 16.03 3.47 -4.76
CA ILE A 186 15.32 4.15 -3.67
C ILE A 186 16.15 4.29 -2.40
N ASP A 187 17.47 4.18 -2.52
CA ASP A 187 18.40 4.48 -1.44
C ASP A 187 18.74 5.98 -1.35
N ASN A 188 19.16 6.40 -0.16
CA ASN A 188 19.73 7.74 0.07
C ASN A 188 18.77 8.90 -0.22
N PHE A 189 17.54 8.81 0.27
CA PHE A 189 16.63 9.95 0.27
C PHE A 189 17.03 10.98 1.34
N ASP A 190 17.14 12.26 0.93
CA ASP A 190 17.21 13.38 1.87
C ASP A 190 15.83 13.71 2.44
N TYR A 191 14.79 13.52 1.62
CA TYR A 191 13.39 13.74 2.00
C TYR A 191 12.49 12.65 1.40
N MET A 192 11.47 12.25 2.16
CA MET A 192 10.44 11.34 1.64
C MET A 192 9.06 11.70 2.17
N ALA A 193 8.06 11.67 1.29
CA ALA A 193 6.67 11.87 1.63
C ALA A 193 5.80 10.67 1.23
N GLY A 194 4.91 10.26 2.14
CA GLY A 194 3.76 9.41 1.88
C GLY A 194 2.48 10.24 1.95
N ILE A 195 1.42 9.77 1.33
CA ILE A 195 0.09 10.40 1.38
C ILE A 195 -1.00 9.34 1.47
N HIS A 196 -2.04 9.62 2.26
CA HIS A 196 -3.26 8.82 2.28
C HIS A 196 -4.49 9.76 2.28
N ILE A 197 -5.57 9.37 1.59
CA ILE A 197 -6.81 10.16 1.50
C ILE A 197 -7.82 9.73 2.57
N GLY A 198 -8.61 10.67 3.07
CA GLY A 198 -9.69 10.42 4.03
C GLY A 198 -9.23 10.35 5.47
N MET A 199 -9.23 9.18 6.09
CA MET A 199 -8.79 8.93 7.47
C MET A 199 -9.40 9.92 8.48
N ASP A 200 -10.73 10.10 8.47
CA ASP A 200 -11.50 11.01 9.30
C ASP A 200 -11.17 12.52 9.09
N VAL A 201 -10.33 12.86 8.11
CA VAL A 201 -10.04 14.25 7.74
C VAL A 201 -10.99 14.69 6.63
N LYS A 202 -11.65 15.83 6.82
CA LYS A 202 -12.68 16.34 5.89
C LYS A 202 -12.08 17.04 4.69
N SER A 203 -12.83 17.09 3.59
CA SER A 203 -12.49 17.88 2.39
C SER A 203 -12.02 19.29 2.77
N GLY A 204 -10.93 19.72 2.14
CA GLY A 204 -10.33 21.03 2.41
C GLY A 204 -9.37 21.08 3.59
N GLN A 205 -9.26 20.03 4.40
CA GLN A 205 -8.31 19.91 5.51
C GLN A 205 -7.14 19.01 5.14
N ILE A 206 -6.00 19.15 5.83
CA ILE A 206 -4.79 18.36 5.61
C ILE A 206 -4.14 18.02 6.95
N GLY A 207 -3.76 16.74 7.12
CA GLY A 207 -2.86 16.29 8.16
C GLY A 207 -1.42 16.36 7.69
N VAL A 208 -0.55 17.04 8.42
CA VAL A 208 0.90 17.12 8.14
C VAL A 208 1.66 16.41 9.25
N GLY A 209 2.33 15.31 8.94
CA GLY A 209 2.96 14.45 9.93
C GLY A 209 1.91 13.65 10.70
N SER A 210 1.16 12.79 10.00
CA SER A 210 0.18 11.90 10.62
C SER A 210 0.86 10.87 11.52
N HIS A 211 0.16 10.38 12.53
CA HIS A 211 0.68 9.46 13.55
C HIS A 211 -0.26 8.28 13.77
N GLY A 212 0.04 7.40 14.74
CA GLY A 212 -0.80 6.26 15.09
C GLY A 212 -0.68 5.06 14.15
N PHE A 213 0.50 4.87 13.56
CA PHE A 213 0.83 3.69 12.75
C PHE A 213 1.16 2.52 13.67
N LEU A 214 0.30 1.52 13.70
CA LEU A 214 0.51 0.30 14.48
C LEU A 214 1.43 -0.67 13.74
N ALA A 215 2.42 -1.22 14.44
CA ALA A 215 3.14 -2.38 13.94
C ALA A 215 2.20 -3.58 13.82
N THR A 216 2.36 -4.41 12.79
CA THR A 216 1.48 -5.56 12.56
C THR A 216 2.22 -6.75 11.96
N LYS A 217 1.73 -7.97 12.22
CA LYS A 217 2.04 -9.18 11.46
C LYS A 217 0.77 -9.97 11.17
N LYS A 218 0.61 -10.38 9.92
CA LYS A 218 -0.43 -11.31 9.44
C LYS A 218 0.22 -12.67 9.30
N ILE A 219 -0.35 -13.69 9.96
CA ILE A 219 0.32 -14.96 10.18
C ILE A 219 -0.61 -16.10 9.80
N ASP A 220 -0.15 -16.96 8.91
CA ASP A 220 -0.76 -18.27 8.65
C ASP A 220 -0.02 -19.34 9.43
N ILE A 221 -0.75 -20.20 10.12
CA ILE A 221 -0.21 -21.32 10.90
C ILE A 221 -0.86 -22.60 10.41
N ILE A 222 -0.05 -23.57 10.04
CA ILE A 222 -0.53 -24.89 9.59
C ILE A 222 -0.04 -25.95 10.56
N PHE A 223 -0.97 -26.59 11.27
CA PHE A 223 -0.68 -27.79 12.03
C PHE A 223 -0.87 -29.02 11.14
N LYS A 224 0.10 -29.95 11.20
CA LYS A 224 0.10 -31.21 10.48
C LYS A 224 0.19 -32.37 11.48
N GLY A 225 -0.84 -33.19 11.49
CA GLY A 225 -0.98 -34.38 12.32
C GLY A 225 -1.05 -35.66 11.48
N LYS A 226 -1.76 -36.67 12.00
CA LYS A 226 -1.93 -37.96 11.38
C LYS A 226 -3.39 -38.42 11.40
N ALA A 227 -3.96 -38.67 10.23
CA ALA A 227 -5.32 -39.16 10.10
C ALA A 227 -5.43 -40.63 10.51
N THR A 228 -6.51 -40.96 11.23
CA THR A 228 -6.92 -42.34 11.54
C THR A 228 -8.45 -42.40 11.65
N HIS A 229 -9.01 -43.62 11.65
CA HIS A 229 -10.44 -43.80 11.91
C HIS A 229 -10.75 -43.52 13.38
N ALA A 230 -11.61 -42.52 13.64
CA ALA A 230 -11.86 -42.04 15.01
C ALA A 230 -12.49 -43.07 15.97
N GLY A 231 -13.16 -44.11 15.43
CA GLY A 231 -13.75 -45.17 16.24
C GLY A 231 -12.93 -46.47 16.27
N ALA A 232 -12.05 -46.71 15.26
CA ALA A 232 -11.35 -48.00 15.18
C ALA A 232 -9.92 -47.95 15.72
N SER A 233 -9.21 -46.82 15.61
CA SER A 233 -7.82 -46.68 16.05
C SER A 233 -7.48 -45.21 16.39
N PRO A 234 -8.25 -44.53 17.28
CA PRO A 234 -8.05 -43.13 17.60
C PRO A 234 -6.67 -42.85 18.19
N GLU A 235 -6.12 -43.79 18.96
CA GLU A 235 -4.82 -43.71 19.65
C GLU A 235 -3.63 -43.65 18.69
N LYS A 236 -3.83 -43.98 17.40
CA LYS A 236 -2.78 -43.92 16.36
C LYS A 236 -2.80 -42.60 15.60
N GLY A 237 -3.78 -41.74 15.88
CA GLY A 237 -3.95 -40.45 15.24
C GLY A 237 -3.29 -39.30 16.01
N HIS A 238 -2.89 -38.24 15.25
CA HIS A 238 -2.40 -36.99 15.83
C HIS A 238 -3.33 -35.88 15.40
N ASN A 239 -4.07 -35.30 16.33
CA ASN A 239 -5.21 -34.43 16.02
C ASN A 239 -4.82 -32.96 15.83
N ALA A 240 -4.62 -32.55 14.60
CA ALA A 240 -4.27 -31.18 14.23
C ALA A 240 -5.38 -30.16 14.58
N LEU A 241 -6.66 -30.59 14.56
CA LEU A 241 -7.78 -29.72 14.96
C LEU A 241 -7.68 -29.35 16.43
N LEU A 242 -7.39 -30.30 17.30
CA LEU A 242 -7.23 -30.03 18.73
C LEU A 242 -5.98 -29.20 19.02
N ALA A 243 -4.87 -29.44 18.30
CA ALA A 243 -3.68 -28.60 18.40
C ALA A 243 -3.98 -27.14 18.05
N ALA A 244 -4.68 -26.91 16.94
CA ALA A 244 -5.07 -25.57 16.49
C ALA A 244 -6.06 -24.91 17.47
N SER A 245 -7.07 -25.64 17.93
CA SER A 245 -8.06 -25.12 18.90
C SER A 245 -7.40 -24.72 20.21
N SER A 246 -6.47 -25.56 20.73
CA SER A 246 -5.68 -25.26 21.93
C SER A 246 -4.84 -23.98 21.72
N ALA A 247 -4.18 -23.83 20.56
CA ALA A 247 -3.43 -22.62 20.25
C ALA A 247 -4.31 -21.38 20.26
N VAL A 248 -5.48 -21.40 19.60
CA VAL A 248 -6.42 -20.28 19.54
C VAL A 248 -6.87 -19.84 20.93
N LEU A 249 -7.24 -20.78 21.80
CA LEU A 249 -7.63 -20.47 23.17
C LEU A 249 -6.48 -19.84 23.96
N ASN A 250 -5.26 -20.38 23.81
CA ASN A 250 -4.08 -19.88 24.50
C ASN A 250 -3.56 -18.53 23.97
N PHE A 251 -3.81 -18.15 22.71
CA PHE A 251 -3.45 -16.81 22.22
C PHE A 251 -4.13 -15.72 23.03
N ASN A 252 -5.38 -15.94 23.48
CA ASN A 252 -6.09 -14.99 24.33
C ASN A 252 -5.54 -14.90 25.77
N SER A 253 -4.66 -15.81 26.18
CA SER A 253 -3.97 -15.75 27.49
C SER A 253 -2.73 -14.86 27.47
N LEU A 254 -2.28 -14.40 26.28
CA LEU A 254 -1.19 -13.44 26.19
C LEU A 254 -1.61 -12.12 26.83
N ALA A 255 -0.85 -11.71 27.85
CA ALA A 255 -1.15 -10.51 28.60
C ALA A 255 -1.09 -9.24 27.68
N GLN A 256 -1.89 -8.26 28.05
CA GLN A 256 -1.73 -6.90 27.53
C GLN A 256 -0.35 -6.35 27.93
N HIS A 257 0.18 -5.43 27.12
CA HIS A 257 1.49 -4.86 27.38
C HIS A 257 1.37 -3.50 28.07
N SER A 258 2.17 -3.28 29.14
CA SER A 258 2.11 -2.04 29.93
C SER A 258 2.60 -0.78 29.17
N MET A 259 3.33 -0.97 28.07
CA MET A 259 3.89 0.13 27.28
C MET A 259 3.02 0.55 26.07
N GLY A 260 1.79 0.10 25.97
CA GLY A 260 0.89 0.51 24.93
C GLY A 260 -0.04 -0.59 24.41
N GLU A 261 -0.73 -0.31 23.30
CA GLU A 261 -1.72 -1.22 22.73
C GLU A 261 -1.10 -2.52 22.20
N ALA A 262 -1.73 -3.63 22.59
CA ALA A 262 -1.41 -4.98 22.12
C ALA A 262 -2.70 -5.68 21.72
N ARG A 263 -2.81 -6.13 20.46
CA ARG A 263 -4.02 -6.77 19.93
C ARG A 263 -3.68 -8.07 19.25
N ILE A 264 -4.53 -9.09 19.44
CA ILE A 264 -4.48 -10.38 18.77
C ILE A 264 -5.86 -10.67 18.21
N ASN A 265 -5.93 -11.09 16.95
CA ASN A 265 -7.17 -11.55 16.35
C ASN A 265 -6.92 -12.83 15.54
N VAL A 266 -7.71 -13.88 15.83
CA VAL A 266 -7.79 -15.07 14.98
C VAL A 266 -9.04 -14.91 14.12
N GLY A 267 -8.84 -14.62 12.83
CA GLY A 267 -9.93 -14.39 11.90
C GLY A 267 -10.52 -15.67 11.34
N LYS A 268 -9.70 -16.75 11.23
CA LYS A 268 -10.13 -17.96 10.56
C LYS A 268 -9.43 -19.21 11.12
N LEU A 269 -10.20 -20.27 11.28
CA LEU A 269 -9.72 -21.61 11.63
C LEU A 269 -10.43 -22.63 10.75
N ASN A 270 -9.68 -23.36 9.93
CA ASN A 270 -10.17 -24.47 9.11
C ASN A 270 -9.46 -25.76 9.48
N ALA A 271 -10.19 -26.85 9.77
CA ALA A 271 -9.60 -28.09 10.19
C ALA A 271 -10.43 -29.33 9.84
N GLY A 272 -9.73 -30.43 9.55
CA GLY A 272 -10.33 -31.75 9.34
C GLY A 272 -10.97 -31.95 7.96
N SER A 273 -11.40 -33.18 7.67
CA SER A 273 -12.00 -33.60 6.41
C SER A 273 -13.30 -34.40 6.58
N GLY A 274 -13.62 -34.88 7.80
CA GLY A 274 -14.82 -35.65 8.06
C GLY A 274 -15.00 -35.97 9.54
N ARG A 275 -16.26 -36.24 9.94
CA ARG A 275 -16.64 -36.44 11.34
C ARG A 275 -16.06 -37.70 12.01
N ASN A 276 -15.68 -38.70 11.22
CA ASN A 276 -15.16 -39.99 11.68
C ASN A 276 -13.67 -40.16 11.39
N ILE A 277 -12.95 -39.08 11.08
CA ILE A 277 -11.52 -39.04 10.77
C ILE A 277 -10.82 -38.11 11.76
N ILE A 278 -9.75 -38.57 12.41
CA ILE A 278 -8.86 -37.69 13.18
C ILE A 278 -8.22 -36.68 12.23
N ALA A 279 -8.39 -35.40 12.52
CA ALA A 279 -7.95 -34.33 11.65
C ALA A 279 -6.41 -34.28 11.51
N ASN A 280 -5.88 -34.48 10.32
CA ASN A 280 -4.46 -34.44 10.04
C ASN A 280 -3.94 -33.08 9.59
N LYS A 281 -4.84 -32.09 9.39
CA LYS A 281 -4.46 -30.72 8.99
C LYS A 281 -5.41 -29.72 9.63
N ALA A 282 -4.85 -28.62 10.11
CA ALA A 282 -5.57 -27.43 10.51
C ALA A 282 -4.81 -26.18 10.10
N LYS A 283 -5.54 -25.15 9.63
CA LYS A 283 -4.97 -23.85 9.26
C LYS A 283 -5.62 -22.75 10.10
N ILE A 284 -4.79 -21.90 10.71
CA ILE A 284 -5.19 -20.68 11.39
C ILE A 284 -4.71 -19.49 10.55
N GLU A 285 -5.57 -18.50 10.33
CA GLU A 285 -5.22 -17.20 9.77
C GLU A 285 -5.47 -16.13 10.86
N MET A 286 -4.41 -15.42 11.27
CA MET A 286 -4.46 -14.48 12.38
C MET A 286 -3.64 -13.24 12.12
N GLU A 287 -3.92 -12.18 12.88
CA GLU A 287 -3.06 -11.00 12.95
C GLU A 287 -2.74 -10.64 14.39
N ILE A 288 -1.58 -10.01 14.56
CA ILE A 288 -1.18 -9.33 15.81
C ILE A 288 -0.84 -7.89 15.47
N ARG A 289 -1.22 -6.96 16.37
CA ARG A 289 -0.90 -5.53 16.25
C ARG A 289 -0.32 -5.03 17.56
N GLY A 290 0.66 -4.12 17.45
CA GLY A 290 1.28 -3.46 18.59
C GLY A 290 1.52 -1.99 18.31
N GLU A 291 1.40 -1.16 19.33
CA GLU A 291 1.66 0.28 19.22
C GLU A 291 3.09 0.58 18.75
N ASN A 292 4.03 -0.31 19.04
CA ASN A 292 5.41 -0.21 18.63
C ASN A 292 6.04 -1.58 18.33
N ASP A 293 7.26 -1.58 17.80
CA ASP A 293 7.97 -2.79 17.39
C ASP A 293 8.38 -3.69 18.57
N GLN A 294 8.51 -3.15 19.77
CA GLN A 294 8.78 -3.94 20.98
C GLN A 294 7.56 -4.77 21.37
N ILE A 295 6.37 -4.18 21.32
CA ILE A 295 5.10 -4.87 21.61
C ILE A 295 4.83 -5.96 20.57
N ILE A 296 5.03 -5.67 19.27
CA ILE A 296 4.83 -6.69 18.24
C ILE A 296 5.80 -7.87 18.40
N SER A 297 7.03 -7.60 18.81
CA SER A 297 8.03 -8.64 19.10
C SER A 297 7.62 -9.50 20.31
N TYR A 298 7.10 -8.88 21.36
CA TYR A 298 6.55 -9.58 22.52
C TYR A 298 5.40 -10.51 22.13
N LEU A 299 4.41 -10.02 21.40
CA LEU A 299 3.27 -10.79 20.92
C LEU A 299 3.70 -11.95 20.03
N TYR A 300 4.58 -11.69 19.05
CA TYR A 300 5.06 -12.72 18.12
C TYR A 300 5.83 -13.84 18.82
N ASN A 301 6.67 -13.50 19.79
CA ASN A 301 7.37 -14.48 20.61
C ASN A 301 6.38 -15.30 21.47
N GLY A 302 5.33 -14.68 21.99
CA GLY A 302 4.26 -15.34 22.71
C GLY A 302 3.50 -16.33 21.82
N VAL A 303 3.09 -15.90 20.65
CA VAL A 303 2.41 -16.73 19.64
C VAL A 303 3.26 -17.94 19.28
N ASN A 304 4.55 -17.76 19.01
CA ASN A 304 5.46 -18.87 18.67
C ASN A 304 5.58 -19.90 19.81
N ARG A 305 5.67 -19.47 21.08
CA ARG A 305 5.71 -20.39 22.23
C ARG A 305 4.41 -21.21 22.35
N ILE A 306 3.25 -20.57 22.14
CA ILE A 306 1.95 -21.24 22.18
C ILE A 306 1.82 -22.26 21.06
N ILE A 307 2.17 -21.91 19.82
CA ILE A 307 2.14 -22.83 18.68
C ILE A 307 3.00 -24.06 18.96
N LYS A 308 4.23 -23.85 19.43
CA LYS A 308 5.15 -24.94 19.77
C LYS A 308 4.59 -25.84 20.87
N GLY A 309 4.04 -25.25 21.95
CA GLY A 309 3.44 -25.99 23.06
C GLY A 309 2.22 -26.80 22.61
N SER A 310 1.32 -26.20 21.81
CA SER A 310 0.15 -26.88 21.26
C SER A 310 0.56 -28.03 20.31
N ALA A 311 1.55 -27.83 19.45
CA ALA A 311 2.03 -28.87 18.56
C ALA A 311 2.57 -30.09 19.35
N ILE A 312 3.40 -29.85 20.36
CA ILE A 312 3.93 -30.93 21.26
C ILE A 312 2.81 -31.66 21.94
N SER A 313 1.80 -30.95 22.51
CA SER A 313 0.71 -31.56 23.29
C SER A 313 -0.14 -32.54 22.49
N TYR A 314 -0.18 -32.39 21.16
CA TYR A 314 -0.99 -33.24 20.28
C TYR A 314 -0.15 -34.03 19.27
N ASP A 315 1.16 -34.07 19.46
CA ASP A 315 2.14 -34.80 18.60
C ASP A 315 2.01 -34.41 17.13
N CYS A 316 1.88 -33.10 16.88
CA CYS A 316 1.77 -32.49 15.56
C CYS A 316 3.05 -31.74 15.19
N SER A 317 3.36 -31.66 13.90
CA SER A 317 4.29 -30.66 13.38
C SER A 317 3.52 -29.38 13.01
N TYR A 318 4.26 -28.27 12.78
CA TYR A 318 3.67 -27.01 12.37
C TYR A 318 4.55 -26.25 11.40
N GLU A 319 3.93 -25.38 10.61
CA GLU A 319 4.55 -24.38 9.75
C GLU A 319 3.96 -23.01 10.06
N ILE A 320 4.79 -21.97 9.96
CA ILE A 320 4.37 -20.57 10.16
C ILE A 320 4.80 -19.79 8.91
N GLU A 321 3.86 -19.06 8.35
CA GLU A 321 4.12 -18.17 7.23
C GLU A 321 3.69 -16.74 7.58
N ILE A 322 4.59 -15.78 7.40
CA ILE A 322 4.25 -14.35 7.49
C ILE A 322 3.68 -13.92 6.14
N ARG A 323 2.40 -13.59 6.13
CA ARG A 323 1.65 -13.19 4.94
C ARG A 323 1.76 -11.69 4.66
N GLY A 324 2.08 -10.90 5.69
CA GLY A 324 2.29 -9.46 5.61
C GLY A 324 2.77 -8.93 6.94
N GLN A 325 3.51 -7.85 6.92
CA GLN A 325 3.96 -7.16 8.14
C GLN A 325 4.33 -5.72 7.84
N ALA A 326 4.18 -4.86 8.86
CA ALA A 326 4.69 -3.49 8.85
C ALA A 326 5.23 -3.14 10.23
N PRO A 327 6.30 -2.32 10.31
CA PRO A 327 6.76 -1.74 11.56
C PRO A 327 5.83 -0.60 12.00
N SER A 328 5.95 -0.17 13.24
CA SER A 328 5.44 1.13 13.64
C SER A 328 6.23 2.26 12.98
N LEU A 329 5.62 3.42 12.83
CA LEU A 329 6.31 4.58 12.29
C LEU A 329 7.20 5.22 13.35
N MET A 330 8.47 5.44 13.02
CA MET A 330 9.40 6.20 13.87
C MET A 330 8.96 7.66 13.99
N ALA A 331 9.20 8.26 15.16
CA ALA A 331 8.93 9.68 15.36
C ALA A 331 9.59 10.55 14.29
N TYR A 332 8.89 11.56 13.81
CA TYR A 332 9.41 12.53 12.86
C TYR A 332 10.48 13.42 13.49
N ASP A 333 11.24 14.13 12.65
CA ASP A 333 12.01 15.29 13.07
C ASP A 333 11.02 16.42 13.42
N GLU A 334 10.88 16.71 14.72
CA GLU A 334 9.91 17.68 15.22
C GLU A 334 10.11 19.09 14.64
N ASN A 335 11.38 19.52 14.50
CA ASN A 335 11.70 20.83 13.94
C ASN A 335 11.32 20.90 12.45
N PHE A 336 11.57 19.81 11.70
CA PHE A 336 11.17 19.74 10.30
C PHE A 336 9.65 19.81 10.16
N ILE A 337 8.91 19.00 10.90
CA ILE A 337 7.42 19.01 10.85
C ILE A 337 6.86 20.35 11.28
N LYS A 338 7.40 20.98 12.32
CA LYS A 338 6.98 22.31 12.77
C LYS A 338 7.14 23.36 11.65
N LYS A 339 8.33 23.44 11.04
CA LYS A 339 8.57 24.38 9.93
C LYS A 339 7.71 24.09 8.70
N LEU A 340 7.51 22.82 8.39
CA LEU A 340 6.66 22.41 7.29
C LEU A 340 5.19 22.80 7.53
N ARG A 341 4.67 22.63 8.75
CA ARG A 341 3.35 23.10 9.15
C ARG A 341 3.21 24.63 9.07
N GLU A 342 4.23 25.38 9.48
CA GLU A 342 4.28 26.84 9.34
C GLU A 342 4.16 27.24 7.85
N TYR A 343 4.98 26.65 6.99
CA TYR A 343 4.94 26.89 5.55
C TYR A 343 3.55 26.63 4.94
N TYR A 344 2.91 25.50 5.26
CA TYR A 344 1.58 25.19 4.73
C TYR A 344 0.49 26.14 5.27
N LYS A 345 0.62 26.65 6.50
CA LYS A 345 -0.28 27.69 7.02
C LYS A 345 -0.14 29.00 6.25
N GLU A 346 1.07 29.41 5.92
CA GLU A 346 1.32 30.59 5.08
C GLU A 346 0.71 30.44 3.69
N LYS A 347 0.67 29.23 3.16
CA LYS A 347 -0.03 28.87 1.91
C LYS A 347 -1.55 28.69 2.07
N SER A 348 -2.12 29.08 3.21
CA SER A 348 -3.55 29.01 3.51
C SER A 348 -4.15 27.61 3.56
N TYR A 349 -3.34 26.57 3.80
CA TYR A 349 -3.86 25.23 4.04
C TYR A 349 -4.48 25.12 5.44
N LYS A 350 -5.65 24.51 5.53
CA LYS A 350 -6.32 24.23 6.80
C LYS A 350 -5.76 22.96 7.42
N LEU A 351 -4.81 23.11 8.35
CA LEU A 351 -4.16 21.98 9.00
C LEU A 351 -4.98 21.42 10.16
N VAL A 352 -4.98 20.10 10.29
CA VAL A 352 -5.54 19.36 11.41
C VAL A 352 -4.53 18.35 11.95
N ASP A 353 -4.73 17.92 13.19
CA ASP A 353 -4.06 16.74 13.69
C ASP A 353 -4.71 15.49 13.07
N ALA A 354 -3.91 14.57 12.57
CA ALA A 354 -4.39 13.41 11.83
C ALA A 354 -3.77 12.12 12.33
N GLN A 355 -4.60 11.15 12.66
CA GLN A 355 -4.19 9.85 13.13
C GLN A 355 -4.64 8.77 12.15
N LEU A 356 -3.71 7.88 11.73
CA LEU A 356 -4.02 6.77 10.82
C LEU A 356 -4.92 5.71 11.48
N LYS A 357 -4.69 5.42 12.76
CA LYS A 357 -5.43 4.38 13.53
C LYS A 357 -5.32 2.96 12.95
N GLY A 358 -4.35 2.71 12.10
CA GLY A 358 -4.15 1.46 11.39
C GLY A 358 -2.68 1.09 11.22
N SER A 359 -2.43 0.15 10.35
CA SER A 359 -1.08 -0.25 9.93
C SER A 359 -0.92 0.07 8.46
N GLU A 360 0.22 0.60 8.08
CA GLU A 360 0.53 1.06 6.73
C GLU A 360 2.00 0.73 6.44
N ASP A 361 2.27 0.05 5.36
CA ASP A 361 3.61 -0.47 5.09
C ASP A 361 4.58 0.57 4.53
N VAL A 362 4.11 1.77 4.16
CA VAL A 362 4.97 2.93 3.88
C VAL A 362 5.92 3.21 5.05
N ALA A 363 5.56 2.80 6.27
CA ALA A 363 6.41 2.92 7.45
C ALA A 363 7.79 2.26 7.27
N TYR A 364 7.92 1.20 6.47
CA TYR A 364 9.21 0.64 6.11
C TYR A 364 10.11 1.67 5.43
N LEU A 365 9.62 2.28 4.37
CA LEU A 365 10.38 3.24 3.57
C LEU A 365 10.70 4.51 4.36
N LEU A 366 9.71 5.07 5.06
CA LEU A 366 9.90 6.27 5.86
C LEU A 366 10.90 6.04 7.01
N ASN A 367 10.84 4.87 7.66
CA ASN A 367 11.76 4.53 8.74
C ASN A 367 13.21 4.37 8.25
N GLU A 368 13.44 3.77 7.08
CA GLU A 368 14.80 3.64 6.53
C GLU A 368 15.39 5.01 6.18
N VAL A 369 14.61 5.90 5.58
CA VAL A 369 15.03 7.28 5.32
C VAL A 369 15.39 7.99 6.63
N ARG A 370 14.59 7.81 7.69
CA ARG A 370 14.86 8.37 9.03
C ARG A 370 16.15 7.80 9.64
N LYS A 371 16.36 6.50 9.55
CA LYS A 371 17.60 5.85 10.06
C LYS A 371 18.85 6.35 9.32
N ALA A 372 18.73 6.65 8.03
CA ALA A 372 19.80 7.24 7.23
C ALA A 372 20.03 8.75 7.49
N GLY A 373 19.22 9.39 8.35
CA GLY A 373 19.32 10.81 8.68
C GLY A 373 18.48 11.73 7.80
N GLY A 374 17.73 11.19 6.86
CA GLY A 374 16.78 11.91 6.01
C GLY A 374 15.53 12.37 6.78
N LYS A 375 14.73 13.22 6.17
CA LYS A 375 13.51 13.80 6.74
C LYS A 375 12.28 13.25 6.05
N THR A 376 11.29 12.84 6.83
CA THR A 376 10.09 12.22 6.31
C THR A 376 8.84 12.91 6.79
N VAL A 377 7.77 12.79 6.01
CA VAL A 377 6.43 13.23 6.36
C VAL A 377 5.42 12.26 5.76
N HIS A 378 4.36 11.96 6.50
CA HIS A 378 3.17 11.34 5.94
C HIS A 378 2.02 12.34 6.02
N PHE A 379 1.35 12.56 4.89
CA PHE A 379 0.22 13.46 4.76
C PHE A 379 -1.09 12.70 4.81
N ILE A 380 -2.10 13.29 5.44
CA ILE A 380 -3.49 12.89 5.22
C ILE A 380 -4.18 13.97 4.40
N LEU A 381 -4.63 13.61 3.21
CA LEU A 381 -5.44 14.45 2.35
C LEU A 381 -6.91 14.29 2.76
N GLY A 382 -7.53 15.35 3.27
CA GLY A 382 -8.94 15.29 3.66
C GLY A 382 -9.86 15.10 2.46
N SER A 383 -10.83 14.21 2.64
CA SER A 383 -11.92 13.99 1.69
C SER A 383 -13.19 13.58 2.43
N ASN A 384 -14.32 14.12 1.99
CA ASN A 384 -15.62 13.68 2.48
C ASN A 384 -15.97 12.34 1.81
N LEU A 385 -15.68 11.28 2.53
CA LEU A 385 -15.95 9.93 2.05
C LEU A 385 -17.46 9.66 2.04
N LYS A 386 -17.91 8.85 1.07
CA LYS A 386 -19.30 8.40 1.00
C LYS A 386 -19.61 7.39 2.11
N ASP A 387 -18.65 6.52 2.41
CA ASP A 387 -18.69 5.53 3.49
C ASP A 387 -17.27 5.30 4.03
N SER A 388 -17.12 4.48 5.07
CA SER A 388 -15.82 4.17 5.66
C SER A 388 -14.89 3.45 4.67
N HIS A 389 -13.57 3.55 4.90
CA HIS A 389 -12.60 2.72 4.19
C HIS A 389 -12.98 1.24 4.32
N HIS A 390 -12.72 0.46 3.26
CA HIS A 390 -13.04 -0.96 3.13
C HIS A 390 -14.55 -1.29 3.14
N SER A 391 -15.42 -0.28 2.90
CA SER A 391 -16.84 -0.48 2.64
C SER A 391 -17.11 -0.67 1.14
N GLU A 392 -18.08 -1.51 0.80
CA GLU A 392 -18.57 -1.70 -0.57
C GLU A 392 -19.18 -0.43 -1.20
N ASN A 393 -19.54 0.56 -0.37
CA ASN A 393 -20.07 1.86 -0.77
C ASN A 393 -19.03 2.98 -0.73
N PHE A 394 -17.75 2.66 -0.52
CA PHE A 394 -16.68 3.65 -0.43
C PHE A 394 -16.61 4.49 -1.71
N ASP A 395 -16.50 5.80 -1.56
CA ASP A 395 -16.18 6.74 -2.62
C ASP A 395 -15.60 8.03 -2.00
N ILE A 396 -14.84 8.77 -2.79
CA ILE A 396 -14.18 10.01 -2.39
C ILE A 396 -14.79 11.23 -3.07
N ASN A 397 -14.48 12.41 -2.56
CA ASN A 397 -14.72 13.63 -3.31
C ASN A 397 -13.55 13.88 -4.29
N GLU A 398 -13.75 13.60 -5.56
CA GLU A 398 -12.73 13.70 -6.62
C GLU A 398 -12.03 15.07 -6.70
N LYS A 399 -12.70 16.16 -6.29
CA LYS A 399 -12.13 17.53 -6.27
C LYS A 399 -10.96 17.67 -5.29
N ASP A 400 -10.88 16.80 -4.27
CA ASP A 400 -9.79 16.87 -3.30
C ASP A 400 -8.47 16.41 -3.89
N MET A 401 -8.46 15.62 -4.98
CA MET A 401 -7.24 15.13 -5.63
C MET A 401 -6.33 16.27 -6.13
N LEU A 402 -6.91 17.33 -6.70
CA LEU A 402 -6.12 18.50 -7.12
C LEU A 402 -5.41 19.16 -5.94
N ARG A 403 -6.04 19.17 -4.76
CA ARG A 403 -5.40 19.64 -3.53
C ARG A 403 -4.24 18.74 -3.11
N GLY A 404 -4.36 17.44 -3.31
CA GLY A 404 -3.27 16.48 -3.08
C GLY A 404 -2.07 16.75 -3.99
N VAL A 405 -2.29 16.99 -5.28
CA VAL A 405 -1.22 17.38 -6.22
C VAL A 405 -0.55 18.68 -5.77
N ASN A 406 -1.33 19.72 -5.46
CA ASN A 406 -0.80 21.01 -5.00
C ASN A 406 0.01 20.88 -3.71
N LEU A 407 -0.47 20.07 -2.76
CA LEU A 407 0.22 19.77 -1.51
C LEU A 407 1.63 19.22 -1.76
N LEU A 408 1.76 18.24 -2.66
CA LEU A 408 3.03 17.60 -2.96
C LEU A 408 3.95 18.48 -3.85
N VAL A 409 3.39 19.28 -4.73
CA VAL A 409 4.15 20.31 -5.47
C VAL A 409 4.72 21.34 -4.50
N ASP A 410 3.93 21.81 -3.54
CA ASP A 410 4.37 22.76 -2.50
C ASP A 410 5.42 22.14 -1.57
N PHE A 411 5.37 20.82 -1.32
CA PHE A 411 6.44 20.11 -0.62
C PHE A 411 7.78 20.19 -1.35
N VAL A 412 7.79 19.99 -2.67
CA VAL A 412 9.00 20.15 -3.49
C VAL A 412 9.49 21.61 -3.47
N LYS A 413 8.57 22.57 -3.62
CA LYS A 413 8.93 24.01 -3.54
C LYS A 413 9.56 24.37 -2.19
N TYR A 414 9.02 23.86 -1.09
CA TYR A 414 9.58 24.07 0.24
C TYR A 414 11.02 23.57 0.37
N ILE A 415 11.29 22.36 -0.15
CA ILE A 415 12.62 21.74 -0.11
C ILE A 415 13.60 22.48 -1.01
N GLU A 416 13.19 22.73 -2.25
CA GLU A 416 14.02 23.36 -3.30
C GLU A 416 14.16 24.88 -3.13
N LYS A 417 13.35 25.51 -2.25
CA LYS A 417 13.27 26.97 -2.05
C LYS A 417 12.96 27.71 -3.35
N ILE A 418 12.00 27.18 -4.09
CA ILE A 418 11.53 27.75 -5.37
C ILE A 418 10.31 28.63 -5.09
N GLU A 419 10.27 29.82 -5.72
CA GLU A 419 9.11 30.70 -5.69
C GLU A 419 7.91 30.10 -6.42
N ASP A 420 6.69 30.62 -6.12
CA ASP A 420 5.47 30.18 -6.79
C ASP A 420 5.53 30.44 -8.30
N PHE A 421 5.03 29.49 -9.06
CA PHE A 421 4.91 29.57 -10.51
C PHE A 421 3.57 28.93 -10.95
N ASP A 422 3.06 29.41 -12.07
CA ASP A 422 1.84 28.92 -12.70
C ASP A 422 2.16 27.71 -13.60
N TYR A 423 2.02 26.50 -13.04
CA TYR A 423 2.27 25.26 -13.77
C TYR A 423 1.15 24.93 -14.80
N GLU A 424 -0.08 25.42 -14.60
CA GLU A 424 -1.16 25.32 -15.60
C GLU A 424 -0.75 26.00 -16.90
N ARG A 425 -0.18 27.18 -16.80
CA ARG A 425 0.37 27.92 -17.96
C ARG A 425 1.50 27.16 -18.63
N MET A 426 2.42 26.59 -17.85
CA MET A 426 3.57 25.82 -18.37
C MET A 426 3.14 24.52 -19.08
N LYS A 427 2.12 23.82 -18.57
CA LYS A 427 1.58 22.60 -19.22
C LYS A 427 1.01 22.94 -20.58
N ASN A 428 0.30 24.07 -20.70
CA ASN A 428 -0.26 24.55 -21.96
C ASN A 428 0.80 24.96 -22.98
N GLU A 429 1.86 25.62 -22.56
CA GLU A 429 2.98 26.03 -23.41
C GLU A 429 3.75 24.79 -23.92
N ASN A 430 4.02 23.79 -23.10
CA ASN A 430 4.68 22.55 -23.50
C ASN A 430 3.80 21.66 -24.40
N PHE A 431 2.48 21.65 -24.21
CA PHE A 431 1.55 20.93 -25.07
C PHE A 431 1.48 21.56 -26.46
N ALA A 432 1.46 22.89 -26.55
CA ALA A 432 1.54 23.61 -27.82
C ALA A 432 2.85 23.35 -28.58
N TYR A 433 3.98 23.24 -27.84
CA TYR A 433 5.29 22.93 -28.45
C TYR A 433 5.35 21.48 -28.99
N ARG A 434 4.71 20.51 -28.32
CA ARG A 434 4.63 19.12 -28.77
C ARG A 434 3.74 18.96 -30.00
N ILE A 435 2.59 19.65 -30.06
CA ILE A 435 1.75 19.64 -31.27
C ILE A 435 2.51 20.26 -32.46
N TRP A 436 3.26 21.32 -32.24
CA TRP A 436 4.03 22.00 -33.30
C TRP A 436 5.20 21.15 -33.82
N SER A 437 5.83 20.32 -32.95
CA SER A 437 6.88 19.38 -33.38
C SER A 437 6.35 18.14 -34.12
N PHE A 438 5.10 17.73 -33.88
CA PHE A 438 4.46 16.60 -34.58
C PHE A 438 4.03 16.89 -36.01
N TRP A 439 3.85 18.19 -36.33
CA TRP A 439 3.47 18.64 -37.69
C TRP A 439 4.67 19.03 -38.58
N ARG A 440 5.88 18.78 -38.15
CA ARG A 440 7.12 19.08 -38.90
C ARG A 440 7.87 17.86 -39.45
N TRP A 441 7.23 16.68 -39.45
CA TRP A 441 7.77 15.47 -40.11
C TRP A 441 6.76 14.90 -41.10
#